data_9b8e77ea2807c6c5fe80edfd518d940e
#
_entry.id   9b8e77ea2807c6c5fe80edfd518d940e
#
_cell.length_a   1.000
_cell.length_b   1.000
_cell.length_c   1.000
_cell.angle_alpha   90.00
_cell.angle_beta   90.00
_cell.angle_gamma   90.00
#
_symmetry.space_group_name_H-M   'P 1'
#
loop_
_entity.id
_entity.type
_entity.pdbx_description
1 polymer ?
#
loop_
_entity_poly.entity_id
_entity_poly.type
_entity_poly.pdbx_seq_one_letter_code
_entity_poly.pdbx_strand_id
1 'polypeptide(L)'
;MRNDILNLKEQIEQYIPYNEQEANDKHVMLQYINKFDDVLTRKNEFGHFTASSWAVNKNRTKVLMIYHNIYKSWAWTGGHADGESDLLKTAVRELKEETGVENVKILKNDIFSLEIICVNGHVKRGNYVPSH
;
A
#
# COMPACT_ATOMS: atom_id res chain seq x y z
N MET A 1 -2.90 8.22 -20.62
CA MET A 1 -2.95 7.71 -19.23
C MET A 1 -4.41 7.59 -18.80
N ARG A 2 -4.79 6.50 -18.18
CA ARG A 2 -6.17 6.29 -17.75
C ARG A 2 -6.52 7.26 -16.60
N ASN A 3 -7.80 7.63 -16.49
CA ASN A 3 -8.25 8.59 -15.48
C ASN A 3 -8.00 8.13 -14.05
N ASP A 4 -8.12 6.83 -13.78
CA ASP A 4 -7.86 6.24 -12.48
C ASP A 4 -6.39 6.42 -12.05
N ILE A 5 -5.47 6.24 -12.99
CA ILE A 5 -4.03 6.43 -12.74
C ILE A 5 -3.70 7.91 -12.58
N LEU A 6 -4.37 8.81 -13.32
CA LEU A 6 -4.18 10.26 -13.16
C LEU A 6 -4.52 10.71 -11.74
N ASN A 7 -5.59 10.20 -11.17
CA ASN A 7 -5.98 10.54 -9.80
C ASN A 7 -4.93 10.08 -8.78
N LEU A 8 -4.44 8.86 -8.92
CA LEU A 8 -3.34 8.37 -8.07
C LEU A 8 -2.08 9.23 -8.24
N LYS A 9 -1.74 9.56 -9.47
CA LYS A 9 -0.59 10.41 -9.77
C LYS A 9 -0.70 11.76 -9.07
N GLU A 10 -1.87 12.40 -9.16
CA GLU A 10 -2.11 13.69 -8.50
C GLU A 10 -1.98 13.60 -6.98
N GLN A 11 -2.50 12.54 -6.37
CA GLN A 11 -2.38 12.33 -4.93
C GLN A 11 -0.90 12.21 -4.51
N ILE A 12 -0.10 11.50 -5.29
CA ILE A 12 1.33 11.35 -5.01
C ILE A 12 2.05 12.67 -5.23
N GLU A 13 1.73 13.41 -6.28
CA GLU A 13 2.32 14.72 -6.56
C GLU A 13 2.07 15.71 -5.42
N GLN A 14 0.88 15.68 -4.82
CA GLN A 14 0.49 16.57 -3.74
C GLN A 14 1.05 16.14 -2.38
N TYR A 15 1.50 14.91 -2.25
CA TYR A 15 2.06 14.42 -1.00
C TYR A 15 3.37 15.14 -0.66
N ILE A 16 3.46 15.68 0.55
CA ILE A 16 4.67 16.34 1.05
C ILE A 16 5.53 15.29 1.76
N PRO A 17 6.71 14.93 1.22
CA PRO A 17 7.56 13.93 1.83
C PRO A 17 7.99 14.30 3.25
N TYR A 18 8.04 13.31 4.12
CA TYR A 18 8.39 13.48 5.52
C TYR A 18 9.90 13.52 5.74
N ASN A 19 10.64 12.91 4.81
CA ASN A 19 12.10 12.80 4.87
C ASN A 19 12.67 12.60 3.46
N GLU A 20 14.00 12.51 3.38
CA GLU A 20 14.69 12.35 2.12
C GLU A 20 14.34 11.04 1.41
N GLN A 21 14.20 9.95 2.16
CA GLN A 21 13.83 8.65 1.58
C GLN A 21 12.46 8.73 0.90
N GLU A 22 11.47 9.31 1.58
CA GLU A 22 10.15 9.50 0.97
C GLU A 22 10.19 10.40 -0.26
N ALA A 23 11.02 11.43 -0.25
CA ALA A 23 11.19 12.31 -1.42
C ALA A 23 11.74 11.54 -2.62
N ASN A 24 12.73 10.69 -2.40
CA ASN A 24 13.30 9.84 -3.43
C ASN A 24 12.28 8.79 -3.92
N ASP A 25 11.57 8.16 -3.01
CA ASP A 25 10.56 7.15 -3.36
C ASP A 25 9.39 7.78 -4.13
N LYS A 26 8.94 8.96 -3.73
CA LYS A 26 7.94 9.73 -4.47
C LYS A 26 8.36 9.98 -5.91
N HIS A 27 9.61 10.41 -6.10
CA HIS A 27 10.15 10.67 -7.43
C HIS A 27 10.14 9.41 -8.30
N VAL A 28 10.59 8.29 -7.75
CA VAL A 28 10.60 7.00 -8.44
C VAL A 28 9.19 6.54 -8.78
N MET A 29 8.25 6.67 -7.83
CA MET A 29 6.85 6.31 -8.06
C MET A 29 6.23 7.09 -9.21
N LEU A 30 6.49 8.38 -9.29
CA LEU A 30 5.96 9.22 -10.38
C LEU A 30 6.56 8.84 -11.74
N GLN A 31 7.85 8.53 -11.78
CA GLN A 31 8.48 8.01 -13.00
C GLN A 31 7.88 6.67 -13.42
N TYR A 32 7.61 5.80 -12.44
CA TYR A 32 7.05 4.47 -12.68
C TYR A 32 5.63 4.56 -13.24
N ILE A 33 4.78 5.42 -12.68
CA ILE A 33 3.42 5.64 -13.16
C ILE A 33 3.42 6.16 -14.60
N ASN A 34 4.37 7.01 -14.96
CA ASN A 34 4.45 7.55 -16.30
C ASN A 34 4.93 6.51 -17.32
N LYS A 35 5.64 5.48 -16.87
CA LYS A 35 6.23 4.47 -17.73
C LYS A 35 5.37 3.23 -17.95
N PHE A 36 4.60 2.82 -16.95
CA PHE A 36 3.82 1.59 -16.97
C PHE A 36 2.34 1.86 -16.76
N ASP A 37 1.49 1.14 -17.51
CA ASP A 37 0.03 1.28 -17.42
C ASP A 37 -0.60 0.34 -16.38
N ASP A 38 0.12 -0.71 -15.96
CA ASP A 38 -0.38 -1.80 -15.13
C ASP A 38 0.12 -1.77 -13.69
N VAL A 39 0.36 -0.56 -13.17
CA VAL A 39 0.97 -0.37 -11.83
C VAL A 39 0.04 -0.77 -10.67
N LEU A 40 -1.23 -0.98 -10.92
CA LEU A 40 -2.21 -1.37 -9.88
C LEU A 40 -2.44 -2.89 -9.82
N THR A 41 -1.73 -3.67 -10.59
CA THR A 41 -1.93 -5.11 -10.67
C THR A 41 -0.63 -5.89 -10.50
N ARG A 42 -0.74 -7.06 -9.84
CA ARG A 42 0.36 -8.02 -9.69
C ARG A 42 0.89 -8.56 -11.00
N LYS A 43 0.20 -8.34 -12.12
CA LYS A 43 0.69 -8.71 -13.45
C LYS A 43 1.98 -7.97 -13.79
N ASN A 44 2.16 -6.76 -13.24
CA ASN A 44 3.45 -6.08 -13.30
C ASN A 44 4.37 -6.67 -12.24
N GLU A 45 5.22 -7.60 -12.66
CA GLU A 45 6.11 -8.33 -11.76
C GLU A 45 7.29 -7.50 -11.27
N PHE A 46 7.61 -6.40 -11.94
CA PHE A 46 8.68 -5.50 -11.51
C PHE A 46 8.28 -4.69 -10.28
N GLY A 47 7.02 -4.29 -10.22
CA GLY A 47 6.48 -3.57 -9.10
C GLY A 47 5.04 -3.13 -9.34
N HIS A 48 4.30 -2.96 -8.27
CA HIS A 48 2.92 -2.50 -8.33
C HIS A 48 2.54 -1.88 -7.00
N PHE A 49 1.49 -1.06 -7.02
CA PHE A 49 1.04 -0.38 -5.82
C PHE A 49 0.26 -1.30 -4.91
N THR A 50 0.52 -1.15 -3.63
CA THR A 50 -0.26 -1.74 -2.54
C THR A 50 -0.74 -0.62 -1.64
N ALA A 51 -1.71 -0.91 -0.79
CA ALA A 51 -2.20 0.04 0.18
C ALA A 51 -2.22 -0.59 1.56
N SER A 52 -1.86 0.18 2.56
CA SER A 52 -1.84 -0.26 3.95
C SER A 52 -2.42 0.79 4.87
N SER A 53 -2.74 0.39 6.10
CA SER A 53 -3.35 1.24 7.09
C SER A 53 -2.50 1.36 8.33
N TRP A 54 -2.37 2.57 8.84
CA TRP A 54 -1.92 2.83 10.19
C TRP A 54 -3.17 3.04 11.04
N ALA A 55 -3.62 1.98 11.70
CA ALA A 55 -4.87 2.00 12.46
C ALA A 55 -4.61 2.15 13.94
N VAL A 56 -5.33 3.06 14.57
CA VAL A 56 -5.19 3.37 15.99
C VAL A 56 -6.51 3.19 16.72
N ASN A 57 -6.44 2.98 18.04
CA ASN A 57 -7.63 2.95 18.86
C ASN A 57 -8.20 4.37 19.05
N LYS A 58 -9.39 4.46 19.69
CA LYS A 58 -10.08 5.74 19.86
C LYS A 58 -9.24 6.78 20.60
N ASN A 59 -8.45 6.36 21.58
CA ASN A 59 -7.61 7.25 22.39
C ASN A 59 -6.27 7.58 21.71
N ARG A 60 -5.97 6.93 20.57
CA ARG A 60 -4.70 7.07 19.87
C ARG A 60 -3.49 6.69 20.73
N THR A 61 -3.68 5.70 21.59
CA THR A 61 -2.63 5.18 22.49
C THR A 61 -2.04 3.87 22.02
N LYS A 62 -2.72 3.16 21.11
CA LYS A 62 -2.30 1.86 20.59
C LYS A 62 -2.49 1.77 19.10
N VAL A 63 -1.63 1.00 18.45
CA VAL A 63 -1.66 0.71 17.03
C VAL A 63 -2.11 -0.73 16.84
N LEU A 64 -2.99 -0.96 15.85
CA LEU A 64 -3.42 -2.31 15.50
C LEU A 64 -2.43 -2.91 14.50
N MET A 65 -1.87 -4.05 14.87
CA MET A 65 -0.97 -4.81 14.01
C MET A 65 -1.39 -6.27 13.95
N ILE A 66 -0.97 -6.95 12.89
CA ILE A 66 -1.16 -8.38 12.72
C ILE A 66 0.19 -9.08 12.76
N TYR A 67 0.19 -10.36 13.18
CA TYR A 67 1.37 -11.19 13.07
C TYR A 67 1.41 -11.85 11.69
N HIS A 68 2.43 -11.52 10.90
CA HIS A 68 2.56 -12.03 9.55
C HIS A 68 3.31 -13.36 9.57
N ASN A 69 2.61 -14.45 9.21
CA ASN A 69 3.17 -15.81 9.31
C ASN A 69 4.33 -16.05 8.35
N ILE A 70 4.33 -15.43 7.18
CA ILE A 70 5.38 -15.59 6.18
C ILE A 70 6.67 -14.91 6.63
N TYR A 71 6.57 -13.66 7.09
CA TYR A 71 7.74 -12.88 7.52
C TYR A 71 8.04 -13.02 9.01
N LYS A 72 7.20 -13.76 9.76
CA LYS A 72 7.35 -14.03 11.20
C LYS A 72 7.56 -12.75 12.00
N SER A 73 6.76 -11.74 11.71
CA SER A 73 6.85 -10.42 12.36
C SER A 73 5.51 -9.74 12.48
N TRP A 74 5.43 -8.79 13.40
CA TRP A 74 4.27 -7.91 13.52
C TRP A 74 4.33 -6.83 12.43
N ALA A 75 3.20 -6.56 11.82
CA ALA A 75 3.11 -5.58 10.74
C ALA A 75 1.74 -4.90 10.75
N TRP A 76 1.68 -3.73 10.12
CA TRP A 76 0.41 -3.10 9.81
C TRP A 76 -0.34 -3.91 8.75
N THR A 77 -1.64 -3.68 8.64
CA THR A 77 -2.47 -4.34 7.64
C THR A 77 -2.29 -3.70 6.28
N GLY A 78 -2.48 -4.48 5.23
CA GLY A 78 -2.38 -3.97 3.87
C GLY A 78 -2.46 -5.08 2.85
N GLY A 79 -2.55 -4.70 1.59
CA GLY A 79 -2.62 -5.65 0.50
C GLY A 79 -2.56 -5.01 -0.87
N HIS A 80 -2.68 -5.87 -1.87
CA HIS A 80 -2.58 -5.48 -3.26
C HIS A 80 -3.85 -4.77 -3.73
N ALA A 81 -3.66 -3.79 -4.61
CA ALA A 81 -4.77 -3.07 -5.22
C ALA A 81 -5.60 -3.96 -6.15
N ASP A 82 -4.96 -4.90 -6.85
CA ASP A 82 -5.60 -5.83 -7.80
C ASP A 82 -6.54 -5.12 -8.78
N GLY A 83 -6.07 -4.00 -9.31
CA GLY A 83 -6.81 -3.19 -10.28
C GLY A 83 -7.67 -2.07 -9.69
N GLU A 84 -7.84 -2.03 -8.37
CA GLU A 84 -8.59 -0.95 -7.71
C GLU A 84 -7.77 0.34 -7.69
N SER A 85 -8.33 1.40 -8.26
CA SER A 85 -7.65 2.69 -8.33
C SER A 85 -7.78 3.52 -7.06
N ASP A 86 -8.81 3.28 -6.26
CA ASP A 86 -9.01 3.92 -4.96
C ASP A 86 -8.24 3.14 -3.88
N LEU A 87 -7.02 3.57 -3.62
CA LEU A 87 -6.15 2.88 -2.66
C LEU A 87 -6.60 3.05 -1.21
N LEU A 88 -7.33 4.10 -0.89
CA LEU A 88 -7.96 4.23 0.43
C LEU A 88 -8.99 3.11 0.64
N LYS A 89 -9.79 2.83 -0.36
CA LYS A 89 -10.76 1.74 -0.35
C LYS A 89 -10.07 0.38 -0.15
N THR A 90 -8.95 0.17 -0.83
CA THR A 90 -8.13 -1.04 -0.67
C THR A 90 -7.61 -1.16 0.77
N ALA A 91 -7.07 -0.08 1.33
CA ALA A 91 -6.54 -0.08 2.69
C ALA A 91 -7.61 -0.42 3.72
N VAL A 92 -8.81 0.15 3.60
CA VAL A 92 -9.94 -0.12 4.51
C VAL A 92 -10.42 -1.57 4.37
N ARG A 93 -10.55 -2.05 3.13
CA ARG A 93 -10.96 -3.43 2.88
C ARG A 93 -10.00 -4.43 3.52
N GLU A 94 -8.70 -4.26 3.30
CA GLU A 94 -7.68 -5.15 3.84
C GLU A 94 -7.65 -5.10 5.38
N LEU A 95 -7.83 -3.93 5.97
CA LEU A 95 -7.93 -3.80 7.42
C LEU A 95 -9.07 -4.64 7.98
N LYS A 96 -10.24 -4.55 7.38
CA LYS A 96 -11.43 -5.30 7.82
C LYS A 96 -11.26 -6.80 7.62
N GLU A 97 -10.73 -7.21 6.47
CA GLU A 97 -10.54 -8.62 6.14
C GLU A 97 -9.50 -9.28 7.05
N GLU A 98 -8.39 -8.59 7.32
CA GLU A 98 -7.29 -9.17 8.08
C GLU A 98 -7.53 -9.16 9.59
N THR A 99 -8.32 -8.23 10.10
CA THR A 99 -8.52 -8.05 11.56
C THR A 99 -9.92 -8.37 12.06
N GLY A 100 -10.91 -8.40 11.16
CA GLY A 100 -12.32 -8.55 11.55
C GLY A 100 -12.96 -7.29 12.13
N VAL A 101 -12.25 -6.17 12.17
CA VAL A 101 -12.81 -4.90 12.64
C VAL A 101 -13.88 -4.43 11.67
N GLU A 102 -15.06 -4.07 12.19
CA GLU A 102 -16.19 -3.65 11.35
C GLU A 102 -16.35 -2.13 11.29
N ASN A 103 -16.11 -1.44 12.40
CA ASN A 103 -16.34 0.00 12.51
C ASN A 103 -15.02 0.75 12.41
N VAL A 104 -14.85 1.45 11.29
CA VAL A 104 -13.62 2.19 11.00
C VAL A 104 -13.97 3.64 10.70
N LYS A 105 -13.29 4.57 11.35
CA LYS A 105 -13.36 5.98 11.04
C LYS A 105 -12.08 6.42 10.33
N ILE A 106 -12.22 7.02 9.16
CA ILE A 106 -11.08 7.55 8.41
C ILE A 106 -10.70 8.90 9.00
N LEU A 107 -9.49 9.01 9.55
CA LEU A 107 -8.99 10.25 10.12
C LEU A 107 -8.36 11.16 9.09
N LYS A 108 -7.80 10.59 8.02
CA LYS A 108 -7.14 11.32 6.94
C LYS A 108 -7.42 10.63 5.62
N ASN A 109 -7.96 11.37 4.67
CA ASN A 109 -8.28 10.84 3.33
C ASN A 109 -7.06 10.82 2.39
N ASP A 110 -6.06 11.63 2.70
CA ASP A 110 -4.85 11.74 1.88
C ASP A 110 -3.83 10.68 2.27
N ILE A 111 -2.81 10.54 1.44
CA ILE A 111 -1.69 9.65 1.72
C ILE A 111 -1.00 10.07 3.01
N PHE A 112 -0.80 9.11 3.91
CA PHE A 112 -0.13 9.32 5.19
C PHE A 112 1.38 9.08 5.10
N SER A 113 1.81 8.10 4.31
CA SER A 113 3.22 7.83 4.06
C SER A 113 3.41 7.12 2.72
N LEU A 114 4.61 7.25 2.16
CA LEU A 114 5.00 6.58 0.92
C LEU A 114 6.32 5.84 1.15
N GLU A 115 6.40 4.62 0.61
CA GLU A 115 7.65 3.89 0.59
C GLU A 115 7.69 2.87 -0.54
N ILE A 116 8.88 2.56 -1.01
CA ILE A 116 9.13 1.48 -1.95
C ILE A 116 9.81 0.37 -1.18
N ILE A 117 9.20 -0.81 -1.18
CA ILE A 117 9.70 -1.97 -0.46
C ILE A 117 10.00 -3.07 -1.46
N CYS A 118 11.18 -3.66 -1.32
CA CYS A 118 11.53 -4.87 -2.06
C CYS A 118 11.01 -6.09 -1.29
N VAL A 119 10.21 -6.90 -1.93
CA VAL A 119 9.68 -8.12 -1.33
C VAL A 119 10.52 -9.31 -1.79
N ASN A 120 11.11 -10.02 -0.84
CA ASN A 120 11.91 -11.19 -1.15
C ASN A 120 11.05 -12.36 -1.64
N GLY A 121 11.62 -13.19 -2.50
CA GLY A 121 10.96 -14.41 -2.96
C GLY A 121 10.57 -15.30 -1.78
N HIS A 122 9.39 -15.89 -1.85
CA HIS A 122 8.88 -16.74 -0.78
C HIS A 122 7.88 -17.76 -1.34
N VAL A 123 7.53 -18.75 -0.52
CA VAL A 123 6.49 -19.72 -0.84
C VAL A 123 5.21 -19.34 -0.15
N LYS A 124 4.13 -19.20 -0.90
CA LYS A 124 2.79 -18.90 -0.39
C LYS A 124 1.79 -19.92 -0.93
N ARG A 125 1.11 -20.62 -0.04
CA ARG A 125 0.12 -21.66 -0.40
C ARG A 125 0.70 -22.71 -1.38
N GLY A 126 1.96 -23.11 -1.15
CA GLY A 126 2.66 -24.08 -1.97
C GLY A 126 3.24 -23.54 -3.28
N ASN A 127 3.02 -22.28 -3.60
CA ASN A 127 3.53 -21.65 -4.82
C ASN A 127 4.66 -20.68 -4.50
N TYR A 128 5.72 -20.73 -5.31
CA TYR A 128 6.83 -19.79 -5.18
C TYR A 128 6.42 -18.42 -5.73
N VAL A 129 6.65 -17.38 -4.91
CA VAL A 129 6.45 -16.00 -5.30
C VAL A 129 7.84 -15.37 -5.43
N PRO A 130 8.24 -14.91 -6.63
CA PRO A 130 9.56 -14.29 -6.80
C PRO A 130 9.66 -12.95 -6.10
N SER A 131 10.90 -12.48 -5.89
CA SER A 131 11.13 -11.13 -5.37
C SER A 131 10.63 -10.07 -6.34
N HIS A 132 10.11 -8.96 -5.78
CA HIS A 132 9.51 -7.89 -6.57
C HIS A 132 9.52 -6.56 -5.82
#